data_4af38a897b7333168d6ba71d49ad9cdb
#
_entry.id   4af38a897b7333168d6ba71d49ad9cdb
#
_cell.length_a   1.000
_cell.length_b   1.000
_cell.length_c   1.000
_cell.angle_alpha   90.00
_cell.angle_beta   90.00
_cell.angle_gamma   90.00
#
_symmetry.space_group_name_H-M   'P 1'
#
loop_
_entity.id
_entity.type
_entity.pdbx_description
1 polymer ?
#
loop_
_entity_poly.entity_id
_entity_poly.type
_entity_poly.pdbx_seq_one_letter_code
_entity_poly.pdbx_strand_id
1 'polypeptide(L)'
;MRAGKHRWDDVQAFLAVARSGRLTSAARAMAIEHTTLSRRIDRLEASLGFKLFDRRPSGYSLTPQGAVLLPHAEELESRAISIWSDHFDVQSA
;
A
#
# COMPACT_ATOMS: atom_id res chain seq x y z
N MET A 1 14.41 13.01 -5.57
CA MET A 1 13.05 13.50 -5.46
C MET A 1 12.32 12.88 -4.32
N ARG A 2 11.75 13.72 -3.50
CA ARG A 2 11.07 13.26 -2.31
C ARG A 2 9.83 12.43 -2.61
N ALA A 3 9.18 12.70 -3.73
CA ALA A 3 7.96 12.03 -4.11
C ALA A 3 8.13 10.51 -4.29
N GLY A 4 9.31 10.06 -4.75
CA GLY A 4 9.53 8.63 -4.97
C GLY A 4 9.55 7.81 -3.70
N LYS A 5 10.15 8.35 -2.63
CA LYS A 5 10.23 7.64 -1.35
C LYS A 5 8.86 7.45 -0.73
N HIS A 6 8.04 8.51 -0.73
CA HIS A 6 6.71 8.44 -0.14
C HIS A 6 5.76 7.56 -0.94
N ARG A 7 5.93 7.52 -2.26
CA ARG A 7 5.07 6.71 -3.12
C ARG A 7 5.10 5.23 -2.76
N TRP A 8 6.28 4.68 -2.51
CA TRP A 8 6.38 3.27 -2.16
C TRP A 8 5.72 2.99 -0.81
N ASP A 9 5.97 3.84 0.19
CA ASP A 9 5.32 3.72 1.49
C ASP A 9 3.80 3.77 1.35
N ASP A 10 3.31 4.66 0.50
CA ASP A 10 1.88 4.84 0.30
C ASP A 10 1.26 3.64 -0.42
N VAL A 11 1.97 3.07 -1.39
CA VAL A 11 1.50 1.87 -2.10
C VAL A 11 1.46 0.68 -1.15
N GLN A 12 2.45 0.54 -0.28
CA GLN A 12 2.45 -0.52 0.73
C GLN A 12 1.26 -0.36 1.69
N ALA A 13 0.95 0.88 2.07
CA ALA A 13 -0.20 1.17 2.91
C ALA A 13 -1.50 0.76 2.21
N PHE A 14 -1.64 1.09 0.94
CA PHE A 14 -2.79 0.70 0.14
C PHE A 14 -2.96 -0.81 0.10
N LEU A 15 -1.87 -1.54 -0.18
CA LEU A 15 -1.91 -3.01 -0.24
C LEU A 15 -2.33 -3.61 1.10
N ALA A 16 -1.79 -3.10 2.21
CA ALA A 16 -2.11 -3.61 3.53
C ALA A 16 -3.59 -3.45 3.85
N VAL A 17 -4.16 -2.29 3.55
CA VAL A 17 -5.58 -2.03 3.81
C VAL A 17 -6.47 -2.83 2.86
N ALA A 18 -6.08 -2.94 1.59
CA ALA A 18 -6.83 -3.72 0.62
C ALA A 18 -6.94 -5.20 1.05
N ARG A 19 -5.87 -5.73 1.59
CA ARG A 19 -5.80 -7.14 2.00
C ARG A 19 -6.55 -7.42 3.30
N SER A 20 -6.47 -6.51 4.26
CA SER A 20 -7.09 -6.74 5.57
C SER A 20 -8.53 -6.25 5.64
N GLY A 21 -8.88 -5.25 4.86
CA GLY A 21 -10.20 -4.62 4.89
C GLY A 21 -10.43 -3.74 6.11
N ARG A 22 -9.45 -3.61 7.00
CA ARG A 22 -9.57 -2.79 8.20
C ARG A 22 -8.30 -2.02 8.45
N LEU A 23 -8.46 -0.74 8.80
CA LEU A 23 -7.32 0.13 9.06
C LEU A 23 -6.50 -0.37 10.25
N THR A 24 -7.16 -0.77 11.34
CA THR A 24 -6.46 -1.21 12.54
C THR A 24 -5.66 -2.49 12.30
N SER A 25 -6.23 -3.44 11.58
CA SER A 25 -5.54 -4.70 11.25
C SER A 25 -4.34 -4.44 10.35
N ALA A 26 -4.51 -3.59 9.35
CA ALA A 26 -3.43 -3.24 8.43
C ALA A 26 -2.30 -2.52 9.17
N ALA A 27 -2.63 -1.58 10.06
CA ALA A 27 -1.63 -0.85 10.84
C ALA A 27 -0.84 -1.79 11.73
N ARG A 28 -1.52 -2.75 12.36
CA ARG A 28 -0.85 -3.76 13.18
C ARG A 28 0.11 -4.60 12.36
N ALA A 29 -0.33 -5.04 11.19
CA ALA A 29 0.52 -5.85 10.30
C ALA A 29 1.76 -5.09 9.85
N MET A 30 1.64 -3.79 9.66
CA MET A 30 2.77 -2.94 9.25
C MET A 30 3.59 -2.41 10.43
N ALA A 31 3.15 -2.67 11.66
CA ALA A 31 3.80 -2.16 12.88
C ALA A 31 3.90 -0.64 12.91
N ILE A 32 2.83 0.03 12.48
CA ILE A 32 2.73 1.49 12.52
C ILE A 32 1.40 1.88 13.16
N GLU A 33 1.29 3.16 13.54
CA GLU A 33 0.05 3.66 14.10
C GLU A 33 -1.01 3.84 13.02
N HIS A 34 -2.28 3.66 13.38
CA HIS A 34 -3.36 3.76 12.41
C HIS A 34 -3.49 5.18 11.83
N THR A 35 -3.11 6.22 12.58
CA THR A 35 -3.11 7.59 12.07
C THR A 35 -2.06 7.77 10.97
N THR A 36 -0.90 7.15 11.14
CA THR A 36 0.16 7.17 10.12
C THR A 36 -0.32 6.46 8.86
N LEU A 37 -0.95 5.29 9.03
CA LEU A 37 -1.45 4.53 7.91
C LEU A 37 -2.54 5.30 7.16
N SER A 38 -3.49 5.88 7.90
CA SER A 38 -4.57 6.68 7.31
C SER A 38 -4.01 7.85 6.49
N ARG A 39 -2.97 8.51 7.01
CA ARG A 39 -2.34 9.63 6.32
C ARG A 39 -1.68 9.20 5.02
N ARG A 40 -1.06 8.02 5.00
CA ARG A 40 -0.45 7.48 3.77
C ARG A 40 -1.50 7.18 2.72
N ILE A 41 -2.64 6.64 3.12
CA ILE A 41 -3.76 6.41 2.21
C ILE A 41 -4.28 7.74 1.66
N ASP A 42 -4.49 8.73 2.54
CA ASP A 42 -4.95 10.05 2.11
C ASP A 42 -3.99 10.69 1.12
N ARG A 43 -2.70 10.56 1.36
CA ARG A 43 -1.66 11.12 0.49
C ARG A 43 -1.68 10.47 -0.88
N LEU A 44 -1.86 9.16 -0.93
CA LEU A 44 -1.93 8.44 -2.20
C LEU A 44 -3.18 8.86 -2.97
N GLU A 45 -4.32 8.93 -2.30
CA GLU A 45 -5.57 9.38 -2.94
C GLU A 45 -5.45 10.80 -3.48
N ALA A 46 -4.83 11.69 -2.70
CA ALA A 46 -4.61 13.06 -3.14
C ALA A 46 -3.70 13.12 -4.36
N SER A 47 -2.66 12.31 -4.38
CA SER A 47 -1.71 12.25 -5.49
C SER A 47 -2.36 11.73 -6.77
N LEU A 48 -3.28 10.77 -6.65
CA LEU A 48 -3.95 10.18 -7.80
C LEU A 48 -5.19 10.97 -8.24
N GLY A 49 -5.78 11.73 -7.32
CA GLY A 49 -6.96 12.53 -7.62
C GLY A 49 -8.28 11.80 -7.51
N PHE A 50 -8.30 10.63 -6.87
CA PHE A 50 -9.54 9.89 -6.65
C PHE A 50 -9.43 9.02 -5.40
N LYS A 51 -10.59 8.56 -4.89
CA LYS A 51 -10.63 7.70 -3.71
C LYS A 51 -10.34 6.26 -4.10
N LEU A 52 -9.61 5.58 -3.24
CA LEU A 52 -9.28 4.17 -3.43
C LEU A 52 -10.15 3.27 -2.56
N PHE A 53 -10.68 3.82 -1.46
CA PHE A 53 -11.50 3.06 -0.52
C PHE A 53 -12.77 3.80 -0.17
N ASP A 54 -13.84 3.03 0.00
CA ASP A 54 -15.03 3.46 0.73
C ASP A 54 -14.77 3.14 2.19
N ARG A 55 -14.80 4.17 3.03
CA ARG A 55 -14.46 4.06 4.45
C ARG A 55 -15.73 4.03 5.28
N ARG A 56 -16.03 2.89 5.89
CA ARG A 56 -17.23 2.69 6.70
C ARG A 56 -16.82 2.17 8.07
N PRO A 57 -17.68 2.34 9.09
CA PRO A 57 -17.38 1.76 10.40
C PRO A 57 -17.13 0.25 10.35
N SER A 58 -17.77 -0.45 9.41
CA SER A 58 -17.61 -1.88 9.24
C SER A 58 -16.28 -2.27 8.57
N GLY A 59 -15.60 -1.32 7.95
CA GLY A 59 -14.32 -1.57 7.28
C GLY A 59 -14.15 -0.76 6.03
N TYR A 60 -13.02 -1.00 5.37
CA TYR A 60 -12.63 -0.35 4.12
C TYR A 60 -12.88 -1.31 2.98
N SER A 61 -13.52 -0.84 1.92
CA SER A 61 -13.70 -1.62 0.70
C SER A 61 -13.17 -0.82 -0.49
N LEU A 62 -12.68 -1.52 -1.52
CA LEU A 62 -12.13 -0.86 -2.69
C LEU A 62 -13.23 -0.13 -3.48
N THR A 63 -12.92 1.09 -3.92
CA THR A 63 -13.70 1.75 -4.95
C THR A 63 -13.39 1.08 -6.30
N PRO A 64 -14.15 1.38 -7.37
CA PRO A 64 -13.78 0.89 -8.71
C PRO A 64 -12.35 1.27 -9.10
N GLN A 65 -11.93 2.49 -8.75
CA GLN A 65 -10.57 2.95 -9.02
C GLN A 65 -9.54 2.17 -8.20
N GLY A 66 -9.86 1.89 -6.93
CA GLY A 66 -9.00 1.07 -6.08
C GLY A 66 -8.85 -0.33 -6.64
N ALA A 67 -9.93 -0.90 -7.17
CA ALA A 67 -9.89 -2.24 -7.77
C ALA A 67 -9.00 -2.26 -9.01
N VAL A 68 -8.99 -1.19 -9.79
CA VAL A 68 -8.10 -1.08 -10.96
C VAL A 68 -6.65 -0.95 -10.52
N LEU A 69 -6.39 -0.19 -9.45
CA LEU A 69 -5.03 0.01 -8.96
C LEU A 69 -4.43 -1.26 -8.37
N LEU A 70 -5.23 -2.10 -7.74
CA LEU A 70 -4.75 -3.24 -6.96
C LEU A 70 -3.78 -4.14 -7.72
N PRO A 71 -4.10 -4.64 -8.94
CA PRO A 71 -3.15 -5.49 -9.64
C PRO A 71 -1.84 -4.78 -10.00
N HIS A 72 -1.89 -3.48 -10.27
CA HIS A 72 -0.68 -2.71 -10.55
C HIS A 72 0.19 -2.58 -9.30
N ALA A 73 -0.43 -2.36 -8.15
CA ALA A 73 0.30 -2.27 -6.88
C ALA A 73 0.91 -3.63 -6.53
N GLU A 74 0.20 -4.71 -6.77
CA GLU A 74 0.70 -6.06 -6.53
C GLU A 74 1.87 -6.40 -7.45
N GLU A 75 1.80 -5.98 -8.69
CA GLU A 75 2.90 -6.18 -9.63
C GLU A 75 4.14 -5.41 -9.17
N LEU A 76 3.97 -4.18 -8.74
CA LEU A 76 5.08 -3.38 -8.23
C LEU A 76 5.71 -4.05 -7.01
N GLU A 77 4.90 -4.55 -6.08
CA GLU A 77 5.39 -5.27 -4.91
C GLU A 77 6.19 -6.51 -5.31
N SER A 78 5.67 -7.26 -6.25
CA SER A 78 6.34 -8.47 -6.75
C SER A 78 7.71 -8.15 -7.32
N ARG A 79 7.81 -7.07 -8.09
CA ARG A 79 9.09 -6.64 -8.66
C ARG A 79 10.07 -6.18 -7.59
N ALA A 80 9.58 -5.49 -6.57
CA ALA A 80 10.43 -5.05 -5.47
C ALA A 80 10.98 -6.25 -4.69
N ILE A 81 10.14 -7.25 -4.44
CA ILE A 81 10.56 -8.48 -3.78
C ILE A 81 11.59 -9.23 -4.64
N SER A 82 11.36 -9.32 -5.94
CA SER A 82 12.29 -9.97 -6.86
C SER A 82 13.67 -9.32 -6.83
N ILE A 83 13.73 -8.00 -6.82
CA ILE A 83 15.00 -7.28 -6.78
C ILE A 83 15.77 -7.66 -5.51
N TRP A 84 15.10 -7.71 -4.37
CA TRP A 84 15.73 -8.08 -3.12
C TRP A 84 16.19 -9.53 -3.10
N SER A 85 15.34 -10.43 -3.58
CA SER A 85 15.67 -11.86 -3.64
C SER A 85 16.87 -12.12 -4.53
N ASP A 86 16.88 -11.54 -5.73
CA ASP A 86 17.97 -11.71 -6.68
C ASP A 86 19.27 -11.15 -6.11
N HIS A 87 19.19 -10.00 -5.44
CA HIS A 87 20.36 -9.39 -4.83
C HIS A 87 20.94 -10.26 -3.74
N PHE A 88 20.11 -10.80 -2.87
CA PHE A 88 20.54 -11.68 -1.78
C PHE A 88 21.11 -12.99 -2.33
N ASP A 89 20.50 -13.56 -3.35
CA ASP A 89 21.00 -14.79 -3.95
C ASP A 89 22.39 -14.61 -4.52
N VAL A 90 22.63 -13.50 -5.20
CA VAL A 90 23.94 -13.18 -5.74
C VAL A 90 24.98 -13.05 -4.61
N GLN A 91 24.62 -12.43 -3.53
CA GLN A 91 25.54 -12.21 -2.42
C GLN A 91 25.81 -13.48 -1.62
N SER A 92 24.86 -14.36 -1.54
CA SER A 92 25.05 -15.61 -0.79
C SER A 92 25.84 -16.65 -1.58
N ALA A 93 25.93 -16.46 -2.87
CA ALA A 93 26.75 -17.35 -3.70
C ALA A 93 28.23 -17.06 -3.51
#